data_0af6907ea8447de07ac941303906b4c9
#
_entry.id   0af6907ea8447de07ac941303906b4c9
#
_cell.length_a   1.000
_cell.length_b   1.000
_cell.length_c   1.000
_cell.angle_alpha   90.00
_cell.angle_beta   90.00
_cell.angle_gamma   90.00
#
_symmetry.space_group_name_H-M   'P 1'
#
loop_
_entity.id
_entity.type
_entity.pdbx_description
1 polymer ?
#
loop_
_entity_poly.entity_id
_entity_poly.type
_entity_poly.pdbx_seq_one_letter_code
_entity_poly.pdbx_strand_id
1 'polypeptide(L)'
;MGRRVIILAIMALLIGTVTLIGCGGGGGEAVGTLQFHANGEDFVREGFVSKDGWSINFDHVYVHLEDINACRTDPPYDPHVTAIIDSDVEVGLPGAYTVDLAEGGEDADPILVGEVQNVAVGHYNAVSWQMEQASSGPAASYSLVIIGTAEKDGESIDFTISVEEEYRYSCGEYVGDERKGIVEDGDTADVEMTFHFDHIFGDFDVPPDDHVNTGAIGFEPFAPLADNGQLSENLASLEAKLSAEDYQTLVRTLATLGHVGEGHCYCDKQPQS
;
A
#
# COMPACT_ATOMS: atom_id res chain seq x y z
N MET A 1 -50.72 -68.32 66.98
CA MET A 1 -49.53 -68.11 66.07
C MET A 1 -49.94 -67.28 64.89
N GLY A 2 -49.79 -66.03 64.96
CA GLY A 2 -50.17 -65.09 63.91
C GLY A 2 -48.96 -64.18 63.49
N ARG A 3 -48.53 -64.36 62.33
CA ARG A 3 -47.47 -63.57 61.74
C ARG A 3 -48.02 -62.20 61.23
N ARG A 4 -47.57 -61.11 61.84
CA ARG A 4 -47.86 -59.76 61.38
C ARG A 4 -46.91 -59.44 60.22
N VAL A 5 -47.50 -59.11 59.06
CA VAL A 5 -46.76 -58.58 57.90
C VAL A 5 -46.77 -57.04 58.00
N ILE A 6 -45.60 -56.46 58.11
CA ILE A 6 -45.41 -55.03 58.08
C ILE A 6 -45.17 -54.65 56.64
N ILE A 7 -46.07 -53.84 56.05
CA ILE A 7 -45.90 -53.26 54.74
C ILE A 7 -45.14 -51.93 54.91
N LEU A 8 -43.93 -51.88 54.45
CA LEU A 8 -43.13 -50.59 54.33
C LEU A 8 -43.52 -49.89 53.02
N ALA A 9 -44.16 -48.75 53.14
CA ALA A 9 -44.41 -47.89 52.03
C ALA A 9 -43.10 -47.06 51.74
N ILE A 10 -42.45 -47.33 50.62
CA ILE A 10 -41.34 -46.57 50.17
C ILE A 10 -41.89 -45.36 49.35
N MET A 11 -41.77 -44.16 49.94
CA MET A 11 -42.13 -42.91 49.30
C MET A 11 -40.92 -42.48 48.44
N ALA A 12 -41.01 -42.68 47.13
CA ALA A 12 -39.99 -42.24 46.18
C ALA A 12 -40.10 -40.73 46.01
N LEU A 13 -39.12 -40.02 46.54
CA LEU A 13 -38.90 -38.55 46.34
C LEU A 13 -38.30 -38.37 44.97
N LEU A 14 -39.07 -37.92 43.98
CA LEU A 14 -38.58 -37.46 42.67
C LEU A 14 -37.96 -36.09 42.84
N ILE A 15 -36.60 -36.04 42.91
CA ILE A 15 -35.82 -34.83 42.81
C ILE A 15 -35.70 -34.50 41.29
N GLY A 16 -36.51 -33.57 40.82
CA GLY A 16 -36.37 -33.00 39.48
C GLY A 16 -35.13 -32.14 39.41
N THR A 17 -34.10 -32.67 38.78
CA THR A 17 -32.92 -31.84 38.35
C THR A 17 -33.36 -30.94 37.21
N VAL A 18 -33.59 -29.66 37.53
CA VAL A 18 -33.68 -28.59 36.50
C VAL A 18 -32.28 -28.36 35.99
N THR A 19 -31.94 -28.96 34.84
CA THR A 19 -30.79 -28.59 34.08
C THR A 19 -31.06 -27.20 33.45
N LEU A 20 -30.54 -26.15 34.09
CA LEU A 20 -30.37 -24.87 33.44
C LEU A 20 -29.37 -25.09 32.30
N ILE A 21 -29.87 -25.22 31.05
CA ILE A 21 -29.10 -25.07 29.85
C ILE A 21 -28.78 -23.56 29.81
N GLY A 22 -27.67 -23.17 30.41
CA GLY A 22 -27.07 -21.88 30.16
C GLY A 22 -26.67 -21.88 28.69
N CYS A 23 -27.40 -21.13 27.87
CA CYS A 23 -26.86 -20.61 26.63
C CYS A 23 -25.68 -19.72 27.01
N GLY A 24 -24.51 -20.33 27.17
CA GLY A 24 -23.25 -19.64 27.10
C GLY A 24 -23.09 -19.18 25.63
N GLY A 25 -23.60 -18.03 25.31
CA GLY A 25 -23.15 -17.28 24.18
C GLY A 25 -21.65 -17.01 24.42
N GLY A 26 -20.79 -17.83 23.87
CA GLY A 26 -19.40 -17.45 23.63
C GLY A 26 -19.44 -16.27 22.67
N GLY A 27 -19.46 -15.06 23.21
CA GLY A 27 -19.20 -13.87 22.45
C GLY A 27 -17.71 -13.91 22.09
N GLY A 28 -17.35 -14.60 21.01
CA GLY A 28 -16.10 -14.34 20.32
C GLY A 28 -16.13 -12.86 19.90
N GLU A 29 -15.02 -12.18 20.01
CA GLU A 29 -14.92 -10.85 19.43
C GLU A 29 -15.26 -10.95 17.94
N ALA A 30 -16.07 -10.02 17.44
CA ALA A 30 -16.41 -9.94 16.02
C ALA A 30 -15.13 -9.65 15.22
N VAL A 31 -14.88 -10.45 14.19
CA VAL A 31 -13.65 -10.38 13.39
C VAL A 31 -13.93 -10.55 11.90
N GLY A 32 -13.10 -9.97 11.07
CA GLY A 32 -13.12 -10.13 9.62
C GLY A 32 -11.72 -10.38 9.04
N THR A 33 -11.57 -10.16 7.75
CA THR A 33 -10.30 -10.22 7.02
C THR A 33 -9.94 -8.83 6.53
N LEU A 34 -8.66 -8.44 6.64
CA LEU A 34 -8.14 -7.21 6.07
C LEU A 34 -7.11 -7.55 5.00
N GLN A 35 -7.39 -7.10 3.77
CA GLN A 35 -6.49 -7.21 2.62
C GLN A 35 -5.67 -5.92 2.47
N PHE A 36 -4.42 -6.10 2.05
CA PHE A 36 -3.50 -5.01 1.73
C PHE A 36 -3.24 -5.02 0.24
N HIS A 37 -3.55 -3.94 -0.44
CA HIS A 37 -3.40 -3.80 -1.88
C HIS A 37 -2.36 -2.73 -2.21
N ALA A 38 -1.70 -2.88 -3.38
CA ALA A 38 -0.83 -1.88 -3.98
C ALA A 38 -1.37 -1.48 -5.36
N ASN A 39 -1.30 -0.19 -5.69
CA ASN A 39 -1.84 0.35 -6.93
C ASN A 39 -0.90 1.41 -7.51
N GLY A 40 -0.56 1.29 -8.81
CA GLY A 40 0.17 2.30 -9.58
C GLY A 40 -0.76 3.17 -10.40
N GLU A 41 -2.08 2.98 -10.24
CA GLU A 41 -3.15 3.59 -11.02
C GLU A 41 -3.08 3.27 -12.53
N ASP A 42 -3.99 3.87 -13.28
CA ASP A 42 -4.08 3.69 -14.73
C ASP A 42 -2.81 4.18 -15.43
N PHE A 43 -2.15 5.20 -14.91
CA PHE A 43 -0.90 5.74 -15.45
C PHE A 43 0.19 4.68 -15.63
N VAL A 44 0.32 3.75 -14.70
CA VAL A 44 1.34 2.70 -14.79
C VAL A 44 0.94 1.60 -15.77
N ARG A 45 -0.34 1.29 -15.88
CA ARG A 45 -0.83 0.18 -16.73
C ARG A 45 -1.10 0.58 -18.17
N GLU A 46 -1.56 1.82 -18.39
CA GLU A 46 -1.92 2.33 -19.71
C GLU A 46 -0.81 3.21 -20.32
N GLY A 47 0.08 3.71 -19.49
CA GLY A 47 1.01 4.76 -19.86
C GLY A 47 0.35 6.13 -19.94
N PHE A 48 1.15 7.15 -20.12
CA PHE A 48 0.69 8.54 -20.21
C PHE A 48 1.71 9.44 -20.93
N VAL A 49 1.34 10.70 -21.18
CA VAL A 49 2.24 11.67 -21.76
C VAL A 49 2.79 12.59 -20.65
N SER A 50 4.10 12.58 -20.45
CA SER A 50 4.78 13.45 -19.48
C SER A 50 4.57 14.93 -19.78
N LYS A 51 4.81 15.81 -18.78
CA LYS A 51 4.64 17.27 -18.92
C LYS A 51 5.42 17.88 -20.08
N ASP A 52 6.49 17.24 -20.50
CA ASP A 52 7.41 17.68 -21.57
C ASP A 52 7.18 16.94 -22.90
N GLY A 53 6.10 16.16 -22.99
CA GLY A 53 5.58 15.58 -24.22
C GLY A 53 6.17 14.24 -24.62
N TRP A 54 6.80 13.51 -23.71
CA TRP A 54 7.20 12.12 -23.92
C TRP A 54 6.03 11.18 -23.60
N SER A 55 5.68 10.29 -24.52
CA SER A 55 4.75 9.18 -24.27
C SER A 55 5.49 8.10 -23.50
N ILE A 56 5.08 7.82 -22.27
CA ILE A 56 5.72 6.88 -21.38
C ILE A 56 4.83 5.64 -21.26
N ASN A 57 5.42 4.47 -21.47
CA ASN A 57 4.78 3.18 -21.23
C ASN A 57 5.68 2.36 -20.30
N PHE A 58 5.07 1.69 -19.32
CA PHE A 58 5.81 0.86 -18.37
C PHE A 58 5.68 -0.61 -18.71
N ASP A 59 6.81 -1.31 -18.77
CA ASP A 59 6.85 -2.77 -18.86
C ASP A 59 6.75 -3.40 -17.47
N HIS A 60 7.45 -2.78 -16.50
CA HIS A 60 7.45 -3.18 -15.09
C HIS A 60 7.70 -1.98 -14.19
N VAL A 61 7.03 -1.98 -13.05
CA VAL A 61 7.29 -1.04 -11.95
C VAL A 61 7.35 -1.83 -10.64
N TYR A 62 8.56 -2.28 -10.28
CA TYR A 62 8.76 -3.05 -9.07
C TYR A 62 8.96 -2.15 -7.86
N VAL A 63 8.09 -2.26 -6.86
CA VAL A 63 8.26 -1.69 -5.52
C VAL A 63 8.51 -2.80 -4.51
N HIS A 64 9.46 -2.59 -3.59
CA HIS A 64 9.71 -3.52 -2.49
C HIS A 64 9.19 -2.95 -1.19
N LEU A 65 8.25 -3.66 -0.56
CA LEU A 65 7.45 -3.19 0.56
C LEU A 65 7.69 -4.05 1.79
N GLU A 66 7.93 -3.40 2.92
CA GLU A 66 8.06 -4.02 4.24
C GLU A 66 7.29 -3.21 5.30
N ASP A 67 7.17 -3.74 6.51
CA ASP A 67 6.55 -3.04 7.65
C ASP A 67 5.17 -2.43 7.32
N ILE A 68 4.34 -3.19 6.57
CA ILE A 68 3.01 -2.74 6.15
C ILE A 68 2.04 -2.87 7.31
N ASN A 69 1.44 -1.76 7.74
CA ASN A 69 0.53 -1.73 8.89
C ASN A 69 -0.72 -0.90 8.59
N ALA A 70 -1.86 -1.36 9.09
CA ALA A 70 -3.11 -0.63 9.13
C ALA A 70 -3.50 -0.35 10.57
N CYS A 71 -3.90 0.88 10.86
CA CYS A 71 -4.15 1.39 12.21
C CYS A 71 -5.56 1.96 12.34
N ARG A 72 -6.14 1.85 13.54
CA ARG A 72 -7.36 2.57 13.91
C ARG A 72 -6.97 3.76 14.77
N THR A 73 -7.32 4.95 14.34
CA THR A 73 -7.00 6.21 15.04
C THR A 73 -8.27 6.98 15.39
N ASP A 74 -8.29 7.60 16.56
CA ASP A 74 -9.34 8.51 17.01
C ASP A 74 -8.70 9.62 17.88
N PRO A 75 -8.62 10.85 17.41
CA PRO A 75 -9.12 11.36 16.12
C PRO A 75 -8.37 10.76 14.91
N PRO A 76 -8.91 10.88 13.68
CA PRO A 76 -8.24 10.44 12.46
C PRO A 76 -6.82 11.02 12.35
N TYR A 77 -5.88 10.20 11.92
CA TYR A 77 -4.50 10.63 11.69
C TYR A 77 -4.42 11.64 10.54
N ASP A 78 -3.67 12.71 10.75
CA ASP A 78 -3.41 13.75 9.75
C ASP A 78 -1.90 13.81 9.43
N PRO A 79 -1.48 13.36 8.23
CA PRO A 79 -0.07 13.34 7.81
C PRO A 79 0.56 14.73 7.69
N HIS A 80 -0.23 15.81 7.60
CA HIS A 80 0.27 17.18 7.56
C HIS A 80 0.65 17.74 8.95
N VAL A 81 0.23 17.05 10.03
CA VAL A 81 0.44 17.50 11.41
C VAL A 81 1.56 16.73 12.10
N THR A 82 1.67 15.43 11.86
CA THR A 82 2.63 14.57 12.56
C THR A 82 3.11 13.43 11.66
N ALA A 83 4.35 12.98 11.90
CA ALA A 83 4.92 11.79 11.27
C ALA A 83 4.47 10.48 11.92
N ILE A 84 3.94 10.55 13.15
CA ILE A 84 3.68 9.37 13.98
C ILE A 84 2.19 9.10 14.00
N ILE A 85 1.81 7.87 13.61
CA ILE A 85 0.46 7.34 13.79
C ILE A 85 0.37 6.88 15.26
N ASP A 86 -0.43 7.58 16.06
CA ASP A 86 -0.75 7.19 17.45
C ASP A 86 -2.01 6.33 17.44
N SER A 87 -1.87 5.03 17.67
CA SER A 87 -2.94 4.05 17.56
C SER A 87 -2.84 2.97 18.63
N ASP A 88 -3.97 2.66 19.27
CA ASP A 88 -4.09 1.52 20.19
C ASP A 88 -4.36 0.18 19.48
N VAL A 89 -4.71 0.22 18.19
CA VAL A 89 -5.04 -0.97 17.39
C VAL A 89 -4.33 -0.92 16.06
N GLU A 90 -3.42 -1.85 15.88
CA GLU A 90 -2.61 -2.02 14.68
C GLU A 90 -2.70 -3.45 14.16
N VAL A 91 -2.76 -3.60 12.85
CA VAL A 91 -2.70 -4.88 12.13
C VAL A 91 -1.57 -4.81 11.12
N GLY A 92 -0.50 -5.58 11.38
CA GLY A 92 0.65 -5.68 10.49
C GLY A 92 0.53 -6.85 9.52
N LEU A 93 0.87 -6.64 8.26
CA LEU A 93 1.08 -7.70 7.28
C LEU A 93 2.54 -8.17 7.38
N PRO A 94 2.80 -9.40 7.90
CA PRO A 94 4.16 -9.85 8.13
C PRO A 94 4.85 -10.26 6.83
N GLY A 95 6.09 -9.85 6.63
CA GLY A 95 6.93 -10.25 5.49
C GLY A 95 7.42 -9.06 4.69
N ALA A 96 8.11 -9.40 3.59
CA ALA A 96 8.64 -8.47 2.62
C ALA A 96 8.11 -8.85 1.23
N TYR A 97 7.69 -7.89 0.44
CA TYR A 97 6.95 -8.11 -0.80
C TYR A 97 7.54 -7.27 -1.93
N THR A 98 7.91 -7.90 -3.03
CA THR A 98 8.19 -7.17 -4.28
C THR A 98 6.95 -7.26 -5.16
N VAL A 99 6.35 -6.12 -5.45
CA VAL A 99 5.13 -6.00 -6.24
C VAL A 99 5.46 -5.33 -7.57
N ASP A 100 4.90 -5.83 -8.66
CA ASP A 100 4.96 -5.18 -9.98
C ASP A 100 3.68 -4.37 -10.20
N LEU A 101 3.75 -3.06 -10.04
CA LEU A 101 2.58 -2.18 -10.19
C LEU A 101 2.03 -2.12 -11.62
N ALA A 102 2.82 -2.56 -12.62
CA ALA A 102 2.39 -2.67 -14.01
C ALA A 102 1.66 -3.99 -14.32
N GLU A 103 1.50 -4.88 -13.32
CA GLU A 103 0.78 -6.14 -13.51
C GLU A 103 -0.72 -5.90 -13.75
N GLY A 104 -1.26 -6.58 -14.78
CA GLY A 104 -2.67 -6.46 -15.18
C GLY A 104 -2.86 -5.58 -16.41
N GLY A 105 -4.11 -5.35 -16.78
CA GLY A 105 -4.51 -4.45 -17.86
C GLY A 105 -5.28 -3.25 -17.29
N GLU A 106 -5.83 -2.46 -18.22
CA GLU A 106 -6.59 -1.23 -17.98
C GLU A 106 -7.64 -1.37 -16.85
N ASP A 107 -8.43 -2.42 -16.87
CA ASP A 107 -9.52 -2.67 -15.90
C ASP A 107 -9.11 -3.59 -14.73
N ALA A 108 -7.81 -3.80 -14.47
CA ALA A 108 -7.39 -4.71 -13.41
C ALA A 108 -7.56 -4.08 -12.02
N ASP A 109 -8.05 -4.90 -11.07
CA ASP A 109 -8.11 -4.49 -9.67
C ASP A 109 -6.70 -4.17 -9.12
N PRO A 110 -6.59 -3.36 -8.05
CA PRO A 110 -5.35 -3.17 -7.31
C PRO A 110 -4.72 -4.50 -6.88
N ILE A 111 -3.40 -4.57 -6.87
CA ILE A 111 -2.65 -5.81 -6.67
C ILE A 111 -2.72 -6.24 -5.21
N LEU A 112 -3.21 -7.45 -4.94
CA LEU A 112 -3.21 -8.02 -3.60
C LEU A 112 -1.76 -8.32 -3.16
N VAL A 113 -1.28 -7.60 -2.14
CA VAL A 113 0.01 -7.84 -1.50
C VAL A 113 -0.09 -8.98 -0.50
N GLY A 114 -1.16 -8.99 0.30
CA GLY A 114 -1.46 -10.05 1.25
C GLY A 114 -2.68 -9.76 2.11
N GLU A 115 -3.01 -10.70 3.01
CA GLU A 115 -4.17 -10.56 3.88
C GLU A 115 -3.86 -11.00 5.32
N VAL A 116 -4.61 -10.43 6.28
CA VAL A 116 -4.61 -10.83 7.69
C VAL A 116 -6.02 -11.23 8.08
N GLN A 117 -6.18 -12.45 8.62
CA GLN A 117 -7.45 -12.99 9.07
C GLN A 117 -7.64 -12.75 10.57
N ASN A 118 -8.90 -12.83 11.03
CA ASN A 118 -9.30 -12.61 12.42
C ASN A 118 -8.94 -11.21 12.94
N VAL A 119 -9.06 -10.22 12.07
CA VAL A 119 -8.88 -8.81 12.38
C VAL A 119 -10.13 -8.30 13.11
N ALA A 120 -9.95 -7.59 14.23
CA ALA A 120 -11.06 -7.03 15.00
C ALA A 120 -11.85 -6.03 14.15
N VAL A 121 -13.19 -6.10 14.24
CA VAL A 121 -14.06 -5.17 13.50
C VAL A 121 -13.77 -3.71 13.85
N GLY A 122 -13.86 -2.85 12.85
CA GLY A 122 -13.64 -1.42 13.01
C GLY A 122 -13.10 -0.76 11.75
N HIS A 123 -12.84 0.54 11.82
CA HIS A 123 -12.32 1.32 10.71
C HIS A 123 -10.81 1.54 10.86
N TYR A 124 -10.02 0.87 10.03
CA TYR A 124 -8.57 1.04 9.89
C TYR A 124 -8.32 2.22 8.95
N ASN A 125 -8.22 3.40 9.52
CA ASN A 125 -8.24 4.69 8.85
C ASN A 125 -6.86 5.35 8.77
N ALA A 126 -5.80 4.60 9.00
CA ALA A 126 -4.43 5.01 8.75
C ALA A 126 -3.61 3.81 8.30
N VAL A 127 -2.70 4.03 7.35
CA VAL A 127 -1.84 2.99 6.78
C VAL A 127 -0.39 3.47 6.78
N SER A 128 0.54 2.58 7.07
CA SER A 128 1.97 2.87 6.93
C SER A 128 2.70 1.69 6.29
N TRP A 129 3.78 1.99 5.57
CA TRP A 129 4.69 0.99 4.99
C TRP A 129 6.08 1.56 4.80
N GLN A 130 7.04 0.68 4.57
CA GLN A 130 8.38 1.05 4.13
C GLN A 130 8.61 0.57 2.70
N MET A 131 9.25 1.42 1.88
CA MET A 131 9.94 0.98 0.67
C MET A 131 11.41 0.76 1.05
N GLU A 132 11.84 -0.50 1.08
CA GLU A 132 13.20 -0.90 1.42
C GLU A 132 13.91 -1.57 0.25
N GLN A 133 15.24 -1.71 0.31
CA GLN A 133 15.99 -2.39 -0.73
C GLN A 133 15.73 -3.89 -0.69
N ALA A 134 15.25 -4.46 -1.80
CA ALA A 134 15.02 -5.88 -1.91
C ALA A 134 16.34 -6.68 -1.80
N SER A 135 16.35 -7.73 -1.00
CA SER A 135 17.52 -8.63 -0.88
C SER A 135 17.72 -9.55 -2.08
N SER A 136 16.68 -9.72 -2.92
CA SER A 136 16.66 -10.61 -4.09
C SER A 136 15.48 -10.29 -5.02
N GLY A 137 15.43 -10.97 -6.17
CA GLY A 137 14.33 -10.79 -7.14
C GLY A 137 14.58 -9.64 -8.12
N PRO A 138 13.51 -9.16 -8.80
CA PRO A 138 13.66 -8.16 -9.87
C PRO A 138 14.09 -6.77 -9.36
N ALA A 139 13.83 -6.44 -8.10
CA ALA A 139 14.24 -5.19 -7.46
C ALA A 139 15.48 -5.36 -6.57
N ALA A 140 16.28 -6.44 -6.71
CA ALA A 140 17.42 -6.70 -5.84
C ALA A 140 18.37 -5.49 -5.73
N SER A 141 18.66 -5.06 -4.50
CA SER A 141 19.44 -3.88 -4.11
C SER A 141 18.75 -2.52 -4.34
N TYR A 142 17.45 -2.50 -4.67
CA TYR A 142 16.67 -1.29 -4.90
C TYR A 142 15.32 -1.38 -4.18
N SER A 143 14.80 -0.23 -3.79
CA SER A 143 13.45 -0.10 -3.23
C SER A 143 12.39 0.07 -4.33
N LEU A 144 12.83 0.63 -5.49
CA LEU A 144 12.00 0.85 -6.67
C LEU A 144 12.82 0.62 -7.93
N VAL A 145 12.25 -0.09 -8.93
CA VAL A 145 12.80 -0.23 -10.27
C VAL A 145 11.71 0.05 -11.29
N ILE A 146 11.92 1.05 -12.14
CA ILE A 146 11.01 1.46 -13.20
C ILE A 146 11.61 1.04 -14.54
N ILE A 147 10.89 0.24 -15.31
CA ILE A 147 11.29 -0.26 -16.63
C ILE A 147 10.21 0.11 -17.64
N GLY A 148 10.59 0.71 -18.76
CA GLY A 148 9.62 1.10 -19.76
C GLY A 148 10.24 1.70 -21.01
N THR A 149 9.39 2.29 -21.84
CA THR A 149 9.75 2.98 -23.09
C THR A 149 9.18 4.39 -23.06
N ALA A 150 10.00 5.37 -23.47
CA ALA A 150 9.60 6.75 -23.65
C ALA A 150 9.77 7.14 -25.12
N GLU A 151 8.73 7.74 -25.73
CA GLU A 151 8.71 8.10 -27.15
C GLU A 151 8.32 9.56 -27.36
N LYS A 152 9.09 10.28 -28.23
CA LYS A 152 8.80 11.66 -28.61
C LYS A 152 9.40 11.98 -29.98
N ASP A 153 8.63 12.58 -30.87
CA ASP A 153 9.07 13.07 -32.18
C ASP A 153 9.84 12.03 -33.06
N GLY A 154 9.54 10.74 -32.87
CA GLY A 154 10.18 9.64 -33.58
C GLY A 154 11.46 9.12 -32.91
N GLU A 155 11.85 9.65 -31.78
CA GLU A 155 12.84 9.09 -30.86
C GLU A 155 12.15 8.10 -29.93
N SER A 156 12.82 6.97 -29.64
CA SER A 156 12.36 5.95 -28.69
C SER A 156 13.52 5.56 -27.79
N ILE A 157 13.27 5.56 -26.47
CA ILE A 157 14.24 5.25 -25.42
C ILE A 157 13.66 4.17 -24.53
N ASP A 158 14.29 2.98 -24.54
CA ASP A 158 14.01 1.96 -23.51
C ASP A 158 14.76 2.35 -22.24
N PHE A 159 14.04 2.49 -21.12
CA PHE A 159 14.65 2.97 -19.90
C PHE A 159 14.50 2.03 -18.72
N THR A 160 15.51 2.03 -17.86
CA THR A 160 15.51 1.46 -16.52
C THR A 160 16.02 2.51 -15.55
N ILE A 161 15.20 2.89 -14.58
CA ILE A 161 15.58 3.79 -13.48
C ILE A 161 15.44 3.00 -12.18
N SER A 162 16.53 2.93 -11.40
CA SER A 162 16.58 2.17 -10.15
C SER A 162 16.85 3.11 -8.97
N VAL A 163 16.16 2.89 -7.86
CA VAL A 163 16.20 3.74 -6.66
C VAL A 163 16.74 2.93 -5.49
N GLU A 164 17.86 3.38 -4.93
CA GLU A 164 18.49 2.78 -3.75
C GLU A 164 17.97 3.36 -2.43
N GLU A 165 17.31 4.51 -2.49
CA GLU A 165 16.81 5.19 -1.29
C GLU A 165 15.61 4.48 -0.69
N GLU A 166 15.53 4.53 0.63
CA GLU A 166 14.48 3.89 1.42
C GLU A 166 13.55 4.96 2.00
N TYR A 167 12.25 4.68 1.98
CA TYR A 167 11.20 5.61 2.38
C TYR A 167 10.22 4.94 3.33
N ARG A 168 9.81 5.68 4.38
CA ARG A 168 8.66 5.30 5.21
C ARG A 168 7.51 6.25 4.93
N TYR A 169 6.37 5.69 4.58
CA TYR A 169 5.13 6.42 4.39
C TYR A 169 4.18 6.21 5.56
N SER A 170 3.52 7.30 5.99
CA SER A 170 2.46 7.28 6.99
C SER A 170 1.28 8.09 6.45
N CYS A 171 0.16 7.42 6.25
CA CYS A 171 -0.97 7.95 5.52
C CYS A 171 -2.22 7.94 6.39
N GLY A 172 -3.10 8.92 6.16
CA GLY A 172 -4.40 9.01 6.81
C GLY A 172 -5.46 8.13 6.17
N GLU A 173 -6.72 8.56 6.31
CA GLU A 173 -7.86 7.88 5.69
C GLU A 173 -7.75 7.94 4.16
N TYR A 174 -8.11 6.85 3.50
CA TYR A 174 -8.15 6.75 2.04
C TYR A 174 -9.05 7.83 1.43
N VAL A 175 -8.57 8.48 0.39
CA VAL A 175 -9.29 9.52 -0.35
C VAL A 175 -9.61 9.01 -1.75
N GLY A 176 -10.88 8.71 -2.01
CA GLY A 176 -11.39 8.19 -3.27
C GLY A 176 -12.90 8.04 -3.23
N ASP A 177 -13.49 7.47 -4.27
CA ASP A 177 -14.94 7.31 -4.41
C ASP A 177 -15.55 6.36 -3.38
N GLU A 178 -14.78 5.41 -2.88
CA GLU A 178 -15.19 4.41 -1.88
C GLU A 178 -14.38 4.57 -0.60
N ARG A 179 -15.00 4.20 0.53
CA ARG A 179 -14.28 4.14 1.80
C ARG A 179 -13.63 2.76 1.95
N LYS A 180 -12.37 2.76 2.38
CA LYS A 180 -11.58 1.54 2.62
C LYS A 180 -11.32 1.30 4.11
N GLY A 181 -10.84 0.11 4.46
CA GLY A 181 -10.43 -0.23 5.81
C GLY A 181 -11.57 -0.49 6.81
N ILE A 182 -12.82 -0.66 6.38
CA ILE A 182 -13.98 -0.92 7.26
C ILE A 182 -14.17 -2.43 7.40
N VAL A 183 -13.62 -3.02 8.46
CA VAL A 183 -13.77 -4.46 8.77
C VAL A 183 -15.07 -4.69 9.50
N GLU A 184 -15.97 -5.53 8.93
CA GLU A 184 -17.21 -6.00 9.53
C GLU A 184 -17.11 -7.48 9.91
N ASP A 185 -18.05 -7.99 10.73
CA ASP A 185 -18.03 -9.37 11.24
C ASP A 185 -18.21 -10.40 10.13
N GLY A 186 -17.19 -11.21 9.90
CA GLY A 186 -17.16 -12.25 8.88
C GLY A 186 -16.89 -11.75 7.46
N ASP A 187 -16.75 -10.44 7.24
CA ASP A 187 -16.51 -9.83 5.93
C ASP A 187 -15.02 -9.60 5.66
N THR A 188 -14.71 -9.25 4.40
CA THR A 188 -13.39 -8.84 3.94
C THR A 188 -13.42 -7.35 3.61
N ALA A 189 -12.47 -6.61 4.18
CA ALA A 189 -12.19 -5.21 3.83
C ALA A 189 -10.79 -5.10 3.24
N ASP A 190 -10.50 -4.00 2.56
CA ASP A 190 -9.18 -3.70 2.01
C ASP A 190 -8.67 -2.33 2.45
N VAL A 191 -7.35 -2.20 2.48
CA VAL A 191 -6.61 -0.94 2.51
C VAL A 191 -5.68 -0.91 1.31
N GLU A 192 -5.37 0.29 0.81
CA GLU A 192 -4.62 0.45 -0.43
C GLU A 192 -3.46 1.42 -0.26
N MET A 193 -2.30 1.01 -0.75
CA MET A 193 -1.09 1.79 -0.93
C MET A 193 -1.03 2.22 -2.39
N THR A 194 -1.24 3.50 -2.67
CA THR A 194 -1.25 4.05 -4.02
C THR A 194 0.09 4.72 -4.34
N PHE A 195 0.53 4.66 -5.58
CA PHE A 195 1.80 5.25 -6.04
C PHE A 195 1.57 6.09 -7.28
N HIS A 196 1.86 7.39 -7.20
CA HIS A 196 1.61 8.40 -8.23
C HIS A 196 2.88 8.72 -9.03
N PHE A 197 3.04 8.11 -10.21
CA PHE A 197 4.23 8.28 -11.05
C PHE A 197 4.22 9.57 -11.90
N ASP A 198 3.06 10.19 -12.06
CA ASP A 198 2.92 11.54 -12.60
C ASP A 198 3.67 12.58 -11.76
N HIS A 199 3.87 12.34 -10.46
CA HIS A 199 4.73 13.17 -9.62
C HIS A 199 6.19 13.23 -10.13
N ILE A 200 6.69 12.15 -10.75
CA ILE A 200 8.04 12.15 -11.34
C ILE A 200 8.02 12.84 -12.71
N PHE A 201 7.09 12.42 -13.59
CA PHE A 201 7.15 12.78 -14.99
C PHE A 201 6.25 13.97 -15.35
N GLY A 202 5.35 14.37 -14.46
CA GLY A 202 4.27 15.32 -14.76
C GLY A 202 3.24 14.72 -15.70
N ASP A 203 2.20 15.49 -16.02
CA ASP A 203 1.11 15.08 -16.88
C ASP A 203 0.82 16.17 -17.92
N PHE A 204 0.82 15.80 -19.21
CA PHE A 204 0.58 16.71 -20.34
C PHE A 204 -0.87 17.24 -20.35
N ASP A 205 -1.82 16.46 -19.80
CA ASP A 205 -3.24 16.78 -19.84
C ASP A 205 -3.66 17.82 -18.78
N VAL A 206 -2.79 18.11 -17.80
CA VAL A 206 -3.02 19.20 -16.83
C VAL A 206 -2.25 20.46 -17.20
N PRO A 207 -2.68 21.65 -16.73
CA PRO A 207 -2.02 22.92 -17.05
C PRO A 207 -0.52 22.93 -16.64
N PRO A 208 0.34 23.61 -17.40
CA PRO A 208 1.79 23.68 -17.08
C PRO A 208 2.10 24.32 -15.72
N ASP A 209 1.19 25.13 -15.17
CA ASP A 209 1.28 25.76 -13.85
C ASP A 209 0.61 24.98 -12.73
N ASP A 210 0.08 23.79 -13.04
CA ASP A 210 -0.41 22.85 -12.03
C ASP A 210 0.73 22.35 -11.13
N HIS A 211 0.40 22.00 -9.87
CA HIS A 211 1.39 21.54 -8.89
C HIS A 211 2.08 20.23 -9.31
N VAL A 212 1.38 19.32 -9.98
CA VAL A 212 1.95 18.10 -10.56
C VAL A 212 3.06 18.46 -11.53
N ASN A 213 2.80 19.36 -12.51
CA ASN A 213 3.77 19.75 -13.52
C ASN A 213 4.91 20.61 -12.98
N THR A 214 4.63 21.55 -12.08
CA THR A 214 5.68 22.40 -11.48
C THR A 214 6.57 21.64 -10.51
N GLY A 215 6.07 20.56 -9.90
CA GLY A 215 6.79 19.69 -8.99
C GLY A 215 7.65 18.63 -9.68
N ALA A 216 7.22 18.13 -10.83
CA ALA A 216 7.83 17.03 -11.56
C ALA A 216 9.15 17.40 -12.26
N ILE A 217 10.03 16.41 -12.45
CA ILE A 217 11.24 16.56 -13.29
C ILE A 217 10.90 16.44 -14.79
N GLY A 218 9.89 15.61 -15.18
CA GLY A 218 9.62 15.25 -16.57
C GLY A 218 10.53 14.12 -17.07
N PHE A 219 10.50 13.83 -18.38
CA PHE A 219 11.42 12.85 -18.98
C PHE A 219 12.57 13.51 -19.77
N GLU A 220 12.41 14.75 -20.21
CA GLU A 220 13.41 15.47 -21.01
C GLU A 220 14.83 15.49 -20.39
N PRO A 221 15.02 15.62 -19.06
CA PRO A 221 16.36 15.56 -18.45
C PRO A 221 17.04 14.19 -18.54
N PHE A 222 16.28 13.11 -18.70
CA PHE A 222 16.81 11.75 -18.84
C PHE A 222 17.20 11.42 -20.28
N ALA A 223 16.48 11.96 -21.27
CA ALA A 223 16.68 11.62 -22.68
C ALA A 223 18.14 11.81 -23.17
N PRO A 224 18.87 12.91 -22.85
CA PRO A 224 20.26 13.07 -23.26
C PRO A 224 21.24 12.05 -22.62
N LEU A 225 20.82 11.31 -21.59
CA LEU A 225 21.65 10.32 -20.92
C LEU A 225 21.57 8.95 -21.62
N ALA A 226 20.61 8.76 -22.54
CA ALA A 226 20.48 7.53 -23.29
C ALA A 226 21.65 7.33 -24.28
N ASP A 227 22.14 6.10 -24.36
CA ASP A 227 23.11 5.69 -25.37
C ASP A 227 22.47 4.68 -26.32
N ASN A 228 22.42 5.01 -27.62
CA ASN A 228 21.77 4.18 -28.65
C ASN A 228 20.32 3.78 -28.34
N GLY A 229 19.53 4.70 -27.76
CA GLY A 229 18.13 4.47 -27.40
C GLY A 229 17.94 3.64 -26.12
N GLN A 230 18.99 3.48 -25.31
CA GLN A 230 18.95 2.75 -24.04
C GLN A 230 19.39 3.66 -22.89
N LEU A 231 18.58 3.72 -21.83
CA LEU A 231 18.88 4.40 -20.58
C LEU A 231 18.84 3.36 -19.44
N SER A 232 19.95 3.24 -18.71
CA SER A 232 19.99 2.37 -17.53
C SER A 232 20.78 3.06 -16.43
N GLU A 233 20.05 3.65 -15.47
CA GLU A 233 20.62 4.51 -14.45
C GLU A 233 20.05 4.18 -13.07
N ASN A 234 20.87 4.42 -12.04
CA ASN A 234 20.42 4.42 -10.65
C ASN A 234 20.57 5.83 -10.05
N LEU A 235 20.07 6.07 -8.85
CA LEU A 235 20.12 7.41 -8.24
C LEU A 235 21.55 7.94 -8.10
N ALA A 236 22.51 7.11 -7.72
CA ALA A 236 23.91 7.51 -7.57
C ALA A 236 24.52 7.94 -8.92
N SER A 237 24.16 7.29 -10.02
CA SER A 237 24.59 7.67 -11.36
C SER A 237 23.87 8.93 -11.86
N LEU A 238 22.57 9.07 -11.57
CA LEU A 238 21.77 10.24 -11.90
C LEU A 238 22.25 11.50 -11.16
N GLU A 239 22.69 11.39 -9.91
CA GLU A 239 23.30 12.50 -9.16
C GLU A 239 24.52 13.08 -9.89
N ALA A 240 25.32 12.20 -10.51
CA ALA A 240 26.52 12.60 -11.23
C ALA A 240 26.26 13.18 -12.65
N LYS A 241 25.10 12.87 -13.24
CA LYS A 241 24.80 13.15 -14.66
C LYS A 241 23.76 14.24 -14.86
N LEU A 242 22.76 14.33 -14.00
CA LEU A 242 21.73 15.37 -14.04
C LEU A 242 22.28 16.71 -13.54
N SER A 243 21.59 17.79 -13.86
CA SER A 243 21.84 19.06 -13.17
C SER A 243 21.49 18.92 -11.68
N ALA A 244 22.11 19.72 -10.81
CA ALA A 244 21.81 19.68 -9.38
C ALA A 244 20.33 20.03 -9.08
N GLU A 245 19.70 20.85 -9.92
CA GLU A 245 18.27 21.20 -9.80
C GLU A 245 17.38 20.02 -10.17
N ASP A 246 17.65 19.36 -11.31
CA ASP A 246 16.88 18.20 -11.77
C ASP A 246 17.01 17.03 -10.79
N TYR A 247 18.23 16.74 -10.32
CA TYR A 247 18.43 15.68 -9.32
C TYR A 247 17.69 15.95 -8.01
N GLN A 248 17.73 17.18 -7.50
CA GLN A 248 16.99 17.56 -6.30
C GLN A 248 15.46 17.47 -6.52
N THR A 249 15.00 17.80 -7.73
CA THR A 249 13.59 17.63 -8.09
C THR A 249 13.21 16.15 -8.09
N LEU A 250 14.00 15.29 -8.75
CA LEU A 250 13.78 13.83 -8.74
C LEU A 250 13.70 13.28 -7.32
N VAL A 251 14.65 13.59 -6.45
CA VAL A 251 14.66 13.10 -5.06
C VAL A 251 13.42 13.56 -4.27
N ARG A 252 12.96 14.80 -4.51
CA ARG A 252 11.72 15.27 -3.88
C ARG A 252 10.49 14.52 -4.39
N THR A 253 10.38 14.28 -5.68
CA THR A 253 9.23 13.58 -6.27
C THR A 253 9.17 12.12 -5.85
N LEU A 254 10.31 11.44 -5.75
CA LEU A 254 10.39 10.08 -5.20
C LEU A 254 9.83 9.99 -3.77
N ALA A 255 10.08 11.00 -2.94
CA ALA A 255 9.53 11.05 -1.58
C ALA A 255 8.01 11.29 -1.55
N THR A 256 7.40 11.76 -2.62
CA THR A 256 5.95 12.02 -2.69
C THR A 256 5.18 10.95 -3.46
N LEU A 257 5.79 9.83 -3.81
CA LEU A 257 5.12 8.75 -4.57
C LEU A 257 4.00 8.06 -3.78
N GLY A 258 4.18 7.86 -2.47
CA GLY A 258 3.24 7.10 -1.65
C GLY A 258 2.01 7.89 -1.27
N HIS A 259 0.84 7.33 -1.54
CA HIS A 259 -0.49 7.88 -1.32
C HIS A 259 -1.46 6.82 -0.77
N VAL A 260 -2.66 7.25 -0.40
CA VAL A 260 -3.83 6.39 -0.16
C VAL A 260 -5.01 6.94 -0.99
N GLY A 261 -5.17 6.43 -2.22
CA GLY A 261 -5.92 7.12 -3.26
C GLY A 261 -5.31 8.50 -3.49
N GLU A 262 -6.13 9.56 -3.53
CA GLU A 262 -5.69 10.96 -3.66
C GLU A 262 -5.12 11.56 -2.36
N GLY A 263 -5.10 10.78 -1.27
CA GLY A 263 -4.65 11.24 0.04
C GLY A 263 -3.14 11.24 0.18
N HIS A 264 -2.53 12.41 0.38
CA HIS A 264 -1.09 12.54 0.60
C HIS A 264 -0.64 11.86 1.89
N CYS A 265 0.55 11.26 1.86
CA CYS A 265 1.20 10.69 3.02
C CYS A 265 2.32 11.59 3.56
N TYR A 266 2.60 11.47 4.85
CA TYR A 266 3.88 11.92 5.38
C TYR A 266 4.95 10.93 4.92
N CYS A 267 6.06 11.44 4.40
CA CYS A 267 7.20 10.62 4.01
C CYS A 267 8.42 10.97 4.85
N ASP A 268 9.06 9.96 5.42
CA ASP A 268 10.35 10.06 6.09
C ASP A 268 11.37 9.23 5.31
N LYS A 269 12.45 9.90 4.87
CA LYS A 269 13.56 9.25 4.20
C LYS A 269 14.38 8.50 5.23
N GLN A 270 14.48 7.18 5.09
CA GLN A 270 15.24 6.36 6.00
C GLN A 270 16.76 6.54 5.76
N PRO A 271 17.59 6.56 6.82
CA PRO A 271 19.04 6.53 6.63
C PRO A 271 19.43 5.18 6.02
N GLN A 272 20.23 5.20 4.95
CA GLN A 272 20.77 3.98 4.34
C GLN A 272 21.52 3.16 5.40
N SER A 273 21.15 1.90 5.54
CA SER A 273 21.68 0.96 6.52
C SER A 273 23.10 0.47 6.19
#